data_592c2f2363d112fd6a0c89470aacf7bc
#
_entry.id   592c2f2363d112fd6a0c89470aacf7bc
#
_cell.length_a   1.000
_cell.length_b   1.000
_cell.length_c   1.000
_cell.angle_alpha   90.00
_cell.angle_beta   90.00
_cell.angle_gamma   90.00
#
_symmetry.space_group_name_H-M   'P 1'
#
loop_
_entity.id
_entity.type
_entity.pdbx_description
1 polymer ?
#
loop_
_entity_poly.entity_id
_entity_poly.type
_entity_poly.pdbx_seq_one_letter_code
_entity_poly.pdbx_strand_id
1 'polypeptide(L)'
;MATKESVTAAVLQQGILPLYFNADETVSVEVLKAIYRAGIKAVEYTNRGEAAFKNFKKLVEVRNSEMPGMLLGVGTIKNLQHAESYLDAGADFLVSPGFIPEVVDYANSKNIFYAPGCMTPSEIIAAENKGITFIKLFPGNLLGPEFVSSIKDIFPKLLFMPTGGVDTTKENIDAWFKAGVCAVGMGSKLISKKLMEQKDYSAIEKLTKEVLDTIQSIKK
;
A
#
# COMPACT_ATOMS: atom_id res chain seq x y z
N MET A 1 14.55 0.08 -11.35
CA MET A 1 13.45 0.62 -10.51
C MET A 1 12.17 0.63 -11.33
N ALA A 2 11.05 0.35 -10.68
CA ALA A 2 9.74 0.47 -11.32
C ALA A 2 9.42 1.94 -11.62
N THR A 3 8.67 2.19 -12.70
CA THR A 3 8.20 3.55 -13.01
C THR A 3 6.92 3.85 -12.25
N LYS A 4 6.59 5.13 -12.09
CA LYS A 4 5.34 5.60 -11.48
C LYS A 4 4.12 4.95 -12.13
N GLU A 5 4.13 4.83 -13.47
CA GLU A 5 3.05 4.24 -14.26
C GLU A 5 2.91 2.75 -13.99
N SER A 6 4.04 2.01 -13.91
CA SER A 6 4.02 0.55 -13.68
C SER A 6 3.48 0.20 -12.28
N VAL A 7 3.86 0.97 -11.26
CA VAL A 7 3.33 0.80 -9.90
C VAL A 7 1.84 1.13 -9.86
N THR A 8 1.45 2.28 -10.44
CA THR A 8 0.04 2.67 -10.53
C THR A 8 -0.79 1.58 -11.20
N ALA A 9 -0.34 1.09 -12.36
CA ALA A 9 -1.04 0.03 -13.10
C ALA A 9 -1.19 -1.25 -12.26
N ALA A 10 -0.13 -1.69 -11.58
CA ALA A 10 -0.18 -2.88 -10.73
C ALA A 10 -1.18 -2.73 -9.57
N VAL A 11 -1.15 -1.59 -8.86
CA VAL A 11 -2.08 -1.32 -7.76
C VAL A 11 -3.52 -1.22 -8.26
N LEU A 12 -3.76 -0.55 -9.39
CA LEU A 12 -5.08 -0.46 -9.99
C LEU A 12 -5.59 -1.82 -10.45
N GLN A 13 -4.74 -2.64 -11.07
CA GLN A 13 -5.13 -3.96 -11.55
C GLN A 13 -5.53 -4.88 -10.41
N GLN A 14 -4.74 -4.95 -9.35
CA GLN A 14 -5.05 -5.82 -8.21
C GLN A 14 -6.15 -5.24 -7.30
N GLY A 15 -6.34 -3.90 -7.26
CA GLY A 15 -7.36 -3.22 -6.46
C GLY A 15 -7.12 -3.26 -4.95
N ILE A 16 -5.98 -3.73 -4.52
CA ILE A 16 -5.57 -3.81 -3.11
C ILE A 16 -4.08 -3.52 -2.99
N LEU A 17 -3.66 -2.86 -1.93
CA LEU A 17 -2.26 -2.79 -1.51
C LEU A 17 -2.13 -3.44 -0.14
N PRO A 18 -1.73 -4.72 -0.05
CA PRO A 18 -1.42 -5.35 1.22
C PRO A 18 -0.28 -4.62 1.91
N LEU A 19 -0.39 -4.49 3.24
CA LEU A 19 0.68 -3.88 4.01
C LEU A 19 0.92 -4.62 5.32
N TYR A 20 2.19 -4.77 5.69
CA TYR A 20 2.56 -5.44 6.92
C TYR A 20 3.92 -5.01 7.45
N PHE A 21 4.20 -5.39 8.68
CA PHE A 21 5.50 -5.37 9.34
C PHE A 21 5.59 -6.54 10.31
N ASN A 22 6.76 -7.15 10.38
CA ASN A 22 7.14 -8.03 11.47
C ASN A 22 8.61 -7.78 11.84
N ALA A 23 8.95 -7.83 13.12
CA ALA A 23 10.33 -7.67 13.58
C ALA A 23 11.21 -8.89 13.26
N ASP A 24 10.61 -10.07 13.18
CA ASP A 24 11.28 -11.31 12.77
C ASP A 24 11.46 -11.30 11.23
N GLU A 25 12.72 -11.43 10.79
CA GLU A 25 13.11 -11.45 9.39
C GLU A 25 12.48 -12.64 8.64
N THR A 26 12.51 -13.83 9.26
CA THR A 26 11.96 -15.04 8.64
C THR A 26 10.46 -14.94 8.44
N VAL A 27 9.74 -14.46 9.46
CA VAL A 27 8.30 -14.23 9.34
C VAL A 27 8.00 -13.19 8.25
N SER A 28 8.78 -12.12 8.18
CA SER A 28 8.61 -11.09 7.14
C SER A 28 8.77 -11.67 5.72
N VAL A 29 9.79 -12.53 5.52
CA VAL A 29 10.04 -13.20 4.23
C VAL A 29 8.90 -14.17 3.88
N GLU A 30 8.48 -15.00 4.81
CA GLU A 30 7.44 -16.00 4.54
C GLU A 30 6.07 -15.36 4.28
N VAL A 31 5.75 -14.24 4.95
CA VAL A 31 4.55 -13.45 4.62
C VAL A 31 4.64 -12.92 3.19
N LEU A 32 5.80 -12.36 2.78
CA LEU A 32 5.99 -11.88 1.41
C LEU A 32 5.77 -12.99 0.39
N LYS A 33 6.33 -14.18 0.64
CA LYS A 33 6.14 -15.36 -0.22
C LYS A 33 4.67 -15.80 -0.30
N ALA A 34 3.97 -15.81 0.83
CA ALA A 34 2.56 -16.20 0.88
C ALA A 34 1.67 -15.27 0.05
N ILE A 35 1.81 -13.96 0.20
CA ILE A 35 1.02 -13.00 -0.58
C ILE A 35 1.41 -12.99 -2.07
N TYR A 36 2.68 -13.25 -2.41
CA TYR A 36 3.10 -13.41 -3.79
C TYR A 36 2.44 -14.64 -4.45
N ARG A 37 2.40 -15.80 -3.75
CA ARG A 37 1.70 -17.01 -4.24
C ARG A 37 0.20 -16.79 -4.40
N ALA A 38 -0.40 -15.95 -3.56
CA ALA A 38 -1.80 -15.54 -3.69
C ALA A 38 -2.08 -14.67 -4.93
N GLY A 39 -1.05 -14.20 -5.63
CA GLY A 39 -1.17 -13.41 -6.87
C GLY A 39 -0.93 -11.90 -6.71
N ILE A 40 -0.52 -11.42 -5.53
CA ILE A 40 -0.16 -10.02 -5.31
C ILE A 40 1.07 -9.65 -6.15
N LYS A 41 1.02 -8.48 -6.78
CA LYS A 41 2.11 -7.91 -7.58
C LYS A 41 2.71 -6.64 -6.98
N ALA A 42 2.01 -5.97 -6.06
CA ALA A 42 2.52 -4.81 -5.33
C ALA A 42 2.16 -4.92 -3.85
N VAL A 43 3.14 -4.71 -2.97
CA VAL A 43 3.00 -4.80 -1.52
C VAL A 43 3.77 -3.69 -0.82
N GLU A 44 3.23 -3.18 0.29
CA GLU A 44 3.86 -2.19 1.17
C GLU A 44 4.46 -2.89 2.40
N TYR A 45 5.78 -2.85 2.58
CA TYR A 45 6.39 -3.16 3.88
C TYR A 45 6.52 -1.89 4.70
N THR A 46 6.03 -1.89 5.95
CA THR A 46 5.96 -0.64 6.71
C THR A 46 7.19 -0.43 7.58
N ASN A 47 7.77 0.79 7.54
CA ASN A 47 8.90 1.21 8.37
C ASN A 47 8.44 1.45 9.82
N ARG A 48 8.21 0.35 10.56
CA ARG A 48 7.76 0.35 11.96
C ARG A 48 8.74 -0.42 12.84
N GLY A 49 9.55 0.31 13.61
CA GLY A 49 10.53 -0.28 14.53
C GLY A 49 11.92 -0.50 13.93
N GLU A 50 12.87 -0.80 14.81
CA GLU A 50 14.31 -0.83 14.50
C GLU A 50 14.70 -1.90 13.46
N ALA A 51 14.01 -3.03 13.45
CA ALA A 51 14.29 -4.12 12.51
C ALA A 51 13.83 -3.82 11.07
N ALA A 52 13.00 -2.78 10.86
CA ALA A 52 12.31 -2.57 9.59
C ALA A 52 13.27 -2.42 8.40
N PHE A 53 14.30 -1.58 8.53
CA PHE A 53 15.24 -1.33 7.45
C PHE A 53 16.12 -2.55 7.14
N LYS A 54 16.58 -3.27 8.16
CA LYS A 54 17.34 -4.51 7.98
C LYS A 54 16.50 -5.56 7.26
N ASN A 55 15.29 -5.79 7.74
CA ASN A 55 14.39 -6.78 7.16
C ASN A 55 14.00 -6.40 5.72
N PHE A 56 13.78 -5.10 5.45
CA PHE A 56 13.47 -4.63 4.10
C PHE A 56 14.56 -5.00 3.08
N LYS A 57 15.84 -4.85 3.42
CA LYS A 57 16.95 -5.27 2.55
C LYS A 57 16.89 -6.76 2.24
N LYS A 58 16.57 -7.58 3.26
CA LYS A 58 16.37 -9.02 3.04
C LYS A 58 15.19 -9.33 2.15
N LEU A 59 14.09 -8.61 2.32
CA LEU A 59 12.92 -8.74 1.44
C LEU A 59 13.23 -8.38 -0.01
N VAL A 60 14.06 -7.35 -0.25
CA VAL A 60 14.53 -6.98 -1.60
C VAL A 60 15.37 -8.10 -2.22
N GLU A 61 16.29 -8.70 -1.48
CA GLU A 61 17.09 -9.85 -1.96
C GLU A 61 16.19 -11.02 -2.39
N VAL A 62 15.25 -11.40 -1.53
CA VAL A 62 14.32 -12.50 -1.80
C VAL A 62 13.39 -12.17 -2.97
N ARG A 63 12.83 -10.94 -3.01
CA ARG A 63 12.02 -10.48 -4.14
C ARG A 63 12.77 -10.60 -5.45
N ASN A 64 14.03 -10.16 -5.49
CA ASN A 64 14.83 -10.16 -6.71
C ASN A 64 15.17 -11.58 -7.21
N SER A 65 15.36 -12.53 -6.29
CA SER A 65 15.73 -13.91 -6.63
C SER A 65 14.54 -14.84 -6.88
N GLU A 66 13.42 -14.64 -6.18
CA GLU A 66 12.34 -15.63 -6.14
C GLU A 66 10.98 -15.13 -6.65
N MET A 67 10.82 -13.79 -6.86
CA MET A 67 9.50 -13.20 -7.14
C MET A 67 9.51 -12.26 -8.35
N PRO A 68 9.69 -12.80 -9.56
CA PRO A 68 9.73 -11.97 -10.77
C PRO A 68 8.43 -11.16 -10.93
N GLY A 69 8.59 -9.86 -11.17
CA GLY A 69 7.48 -8.93 -11.36
C GLY A 69 6.81 -8.44 -10.08
N MET A 70 7.30 -8.82 -8.87
CA MET A 70 6.82 -8.28 -7.61
C MET A 70 7.39 -6.88 -7.35
N LEU A 71 6.51 -5.93 -7.07
CA LEU A 71 6.85 -4.57 -6.67
C LEU A 71 6.81 -4.47 -5.14
N LEU A 72 7.93 -4.15 -4.54
CA LEU A 72 8.07 -4.02 -3.08
C LEU A 72 8.28 -2.55 -2.73
N GLY A 73 7.24 -1.94 -2.16
CA GLY A 73 7.31 -0.58 -1.66
C GLY A 73 7.50 -0.50 -0.16
N VAL A 74 7.80 0.70 0.30
CA VAL A 74 7.92 0.98 1.73
C VAL A 74 6.89 2.01 2.18
N GLY A 75 6.24 1.72 3.31
CA GLY A 75 5.31 2.63 3.98
C GLY A 75 5.82 3.18 5.29
N THR A 76 5.04 4.08 5.87
CA THR A 76 5.40 4.81 7.09
C THR A 76 6.64 5.69 6.88
N ILE A 77 6.83 6.19 5.66
CA ILE A 77 7.84 7.21 5.37
C ILE A 77 7.38 8.54 5.96
N LYS A 78 8.22 9.16 6.78
CA LYS A 78 7.90 10.40 7.52
C LYS A 78 8.87 11.54 7.29
N ASN A 79 9.93 11.33 6.52
CA ASN A 79 10.91 12.34 6.16
C ASN A 79 11.70 11.92 4.91
N LEU A 80 12.46 12.86 4.34
CA LEU A 80 13.26 12.63 3.14
C LEU A 80 14.36 11.59 3.37
N GLN A 81 15.05 11.61 4.50
CA GLN A 81 16.13 10.66 4.79
C GLN A 81 15.66 9.20 4.73
N HIS A 82 14.47 8.92 5.28
CA HIS A 82 13.87 7.57 5.16
C HIS A 82 13.56 7.24 3.69
N ALA A 83 12.98 8.19 2.94
CA ALA A 83 12.67 7.98 1.53
C ALA A 83 13.92 7.58 0.73
N GLU A 84 15.00 8.36 0.86
CA GLU A 84 16.28 8.11 0.20
C GLU A 84 16.86 6.73 0.59
N SER A 85 16.97 6.46 1.91
CA SER A 85 17.55 5.20 2.41
C SER A 85 16.83 3.96 1.87
N TYR A 86 15.50 3.97 1.83
CA TYR A 86 14.74 2.83 1.35
C TYR A 86 14.77 2.68 -0.18
N LEU A 87 14.80 3.79 -0.92
CA LEU A 87 15.00 3.75 -2.38
C LEU A 87 16.37 3.21 -2.74
N ASP A 88 17.42 3.65 -2.05
CA ASP A 88 18.78 3.13 -2.23
C ASP A 88 18.88 1.63 -1.86
N ALA A 89 18.06 1.18 -0.90
CA ALA A 89 17.94 -0.23 -0.55
C ALA A 89 17.11 -1.05 -1.57
N GLY A 90 16.50 -0.41 -2.57
CA GLY A 90 15.78 -1.10 -3.65
C GLY A 90 14.25 -1.10 -3.53
N ALA A 91 13.66 -0.15 -2.81
CA ALA A 91 12.23 0.07 -2.82
C ALA A 91 11.76 0.51 -4.22
N ASP A 92 10.62 -0.04 -4.67
CA ASP A 92 10.02 0.32 -5.95
C ASP A 92 9.09 1.53 -5.84
N PHE A 93 8.55 1.81 -4.66
CA PHE A 93 7.64 2.93 -4.42
C PHE A 93 7.58 3.32 -2.94
N LEU A 94 7.02 4.49 -2.67
CA LEU A 94 6.91 5.07 -1.34
C LEU A 94 5.45 5.31 -0.94
N VAL A 95 5.15 5.13 0.35
CA VAL A 95 3.86 5.45 0.96
C VAL A 95 4.09 6.15 2.31
N SER A 96 3.32 7.19 2.58
CA SER A 96 3.39 7.94 3.85
C SER A 96 2.08 7.93 4.61
N PRO A 97 2.11 8.10 5.93
CA PRO A 97 0.89 8.30 6.72
C PRO A 97 0.35 9.73 6.63
N GLY A 98 1.12 10.67 6.12
CA GLY A 98 0.79 12.09 5.98
C GLY A 98 1.40 12.70 4.73
N PHE A 99 1.03 13.93 4.41
CA PHE A 99 1.60 14.71 3.31
C PHE A 99 2.94 15.31 3.74
N ILE A 100 4.02 14.97 3.02
CA ILE A 100 5.39 15.40 3.31
C ILE A 100 5.96 16.08 2.06
N PRO A 101 5.97 17.41 2.00
CA PRO A 101 6.32 18.17 0.79
C PRO A 101 7.69 17.82 0.19
N GLU A 102 8.72 17.65 1.02
CA GLU A 102 10.07 17.30 0.57
C GLU A 102 10.15 15.89 -0.04
N VAL A 103 9.35 14.95 0.43
CA VAL A 103 9.27 13.60 -0.15
C VAL A 103 8.53 13.65 -1.49
N VAL A 104 7.48 14.49 -1.61
CA VAL A 104 6.79 14.72 -2.90
C VAL A 104 7.76 15.25 -3.94
N ASP A 105 8.50 16.32 -3.60
CA ASP A 105 9.42 16.98 -4.53
C ASP A 105 10.52 16.00 -4.97
N TYR A 106 11.05 15.21 -4.03
CA TYR A 106 12.05 14.18 -4.32
C TYR A 106 11.50 13.08 -5.22
N ALA A 107 10.35 12.51 -4.89
CA ALA A 107 9.72 11.45 -5.68
C ALA A 107 9.40 11.91 -7.12
N ASN A 108 8.89 13.14 -7.27
CA ASN A 108 8.63 13.74 -8.58
C ASN A 108 9.93 13.92 -9.39
N SER A 109 11.02 14.40 -8.76
CA SER A 109 12.31 14.60 -9.43
C SER A 109 12.92 13.30 -9.96
N LYS A 110 12.57 12.16 -9.34
CA LYS A 110 13.07 10.83 -9.70
C LYS A 110 12.06 9.98 -10.48
N ASN A 111 10.88 10.51 -10.78
CA ASN A 111 9.75 9.79 -11.39
C ASN A 111 9.34 8.51 -10.61
N ILE A 112 9.35 8.60 -9.29
CA ILE A 112 9.01 7.50 -8.38
C ILE A 112 7.55 7.62 -7.97
N PHE A 113 6.83 6.48 -7.91
CA PHE A 113 5.49 6.45 -7.34
C PHE A 113 5.55 6.77 -5.85
N TYR A 114 4.77 7.77 -5.45
CA TYR A 114 4.59 8.14 -4.05
C TYR A 114 3.12 8.38 -3.75
N ALA A 115 2.60 7.71 -2.73
CA ALA A 115 1.25 7.88 -2.21
C ALA A 115 1.30 8.57 -0.84
N PRO A 116 1.16 9.90 -0.76
CA PRO A 116 1.05 10.61 0.52
C PRO A 116 -0.26 10.28 1.22
N GLY A 117 -0.23 10.22 2.55
CA GLY A 117 -1.43 10.16 3.38
C GLY A 117 -2.09 11.52 3.48
N CYS A 118 -3.41 11.57 3.29
CA CYS A 118 -4.21 12.77 3.51
C CYS A 118 -5.48 12.40 4.28
N MET A 119 -5.94 13.30 5.13
CA MET A 119 -7.18 13.16 5.90
C MET A 119 -8.16 14.29 5.59
N THR A 120 -7.69 15.43 5.11
CA THR A 120 -8.47 16.64 4.90
C THR A 120 -8.41 17.09 3.43
N PRO A 121 -9.44 17.82 2.94
CA PRO A 121 -9.40 18.45 1.63
C PRO A 121 -8.19 19.39 1.44
N SER A 122 -7.75 20.08 2.49
CA SER A 122 -6.57 20.96 2.41
C SER A 122 -5.29 20.22 2.08
N GLU A 123 -5.08 19.04 2.69
CA GLU A 123 -3.93 18.17 2.39
C GLU A 123 -4.02 17.59 0.99
N ILE A 124 -5.23 17.21 0.55
CA ILE A 124 -5.48 16.69 -0.80
C ILE A 124 -5.15 17.77 -1.85
N ILE A 125 -5.62 19.02 -1.65
CA ILE A 125 -5.30 20.16 -2.52
C ILE A 125 -3.78 20.40 -2.56
N ALA A 126 -3.13 20.38 -1.42
CA ALA A 126 -1.67 20.57 -1.35
C ALA A 126 -0.91 19.48 -2.13
N ALA A 127 -1.36 18.24 -2.05
CA ALA A 127 -0.79 17.12 -2.81
C ALA A 127 -1.07 17.26 -4.32
N GLU A 128 -2.30 17.58 -4.71
CA GLU A 128 -2.69 17.79 -6.11
C GLU A 128 -1.90 18.93 -6.76
N ASN A 129 -1.72 20.06 -6.07
CA ASN A 129 -0.94 21.21 -6.55
C ASN A 129 0.55 20.86 -6.77
N LYS A 130 1.06 19.82 -6.12
CA LYS A 130 2.40 19.26 -6.35
C LYS A 130 2.42 18.11 -7.38
N GLY A 131 1.35 17.90 -8.12
CA GLY A 131 1.27 16.89 -9.18
C GLY A 131 1.07 15.46 -8.70
N ILE A 132 0.67 15.25 -7.45
CA ILE A 132 0.28 13.94 -6.96
C ILE A 132 -1.10 13.59 -7.51
N THR A 133 -1.22 12.39 -8.05
CA THR A 133 -2.48 11.87 -8.61
C THR A 133 -3.02 10.68 -7.82
N PHE A 134 -2.22 10.08 -6.94
CA PHE A 134 -2.60 8.93 -6.13
C PHE A 134 -2.49 9.28 -4.64
N ILE A 135 -3.61 9.26 -3.94
CA ILE A 135 -3.73 9.69 -2.53
C ILE A 135 -4.10 8.49 -1.66
N LYS A 136 -3.30 8.26 -0.63
CA LYS A 136 -3.68 7.38 0.48
C LYS A 136 -4.58 8.16 1.43
N LEU A 137 -5.83 7.73 1.62
CA LEU A 137 -6.71 8.27 2.66
C LEU A 137 -6.43 7.57 3.98
N PHE A 138 -5.97 8.33 4.97
CA PHE A 138 -5.52 7.75 6.25
C PHE A 138 -5.82 8.68 7.44
N PRO A 139 -6.37 8.13 8.55
CA PRO A 139 -6.81 6.75 8.76
C PRO A 139 -8.22 6.50 8.18
N GLY A 140 -8.33 5.47 7.35
CA GLY A 140 -9.57 5.16 6.62
C GLY A 140 -10.77 4.86 7.53
N ASN A 141 -10.56 4.23 8.68
CA ASN A 141 -11.63 3.92 9.64
C ASN A 141 -12.29 5.16 10.26
N LEU A 142 -11.61 6.30 10.28
CA LEU A 142 -12.19 7.56 10.74
C LEU A 142 -12.92 8.30 9.62
N LEU A 143 -12.47 8.15 8.38
CA LEU A 143 -13.06 8.83 7.22
C LEU A 143 -14.32 8.12 6.72
N GLY A 144 -14.25 6.81 6.55
CA GLY A 144 -15.33 6.02 5.97
C GLY A 144 -15.53 6.22 4.47
N PRO A 145 -16.34 5.35 3.81
CA PRO A 145 -16.67 5.49 2.40
C PRO A 145 -17.41 6.79 2.07
N GLU A 146 -18.23 7.30 3.00
CA GLU A 146 -19.01 8.55 2.83
C GLU A 146 -18.11 9.76 2.59
N PHE A 147 -16.95 9.82 3.24
CA PHE A 147 -15.98 10.89 2.98
C PHE A 147 -15.54 10.88 1.51
N VAL A 148 -15.23 9.71 0.97
CA VAL A 148 -14.79 9.57 -0.43
C VAL A 148 -15.90 10.05 -1.38
N SER A 149 -17.13 9.59 -1.18
CA SER A 149 -18.29 10.00 -1.98
C SER A 149 -18.48 11.52 -1.95
N SER A 150 -18.26 12.16 -0.80
CA SER A 150 -18.44 13.61 -0.63
C SER A 150 -17.38 14.46 -1.33
N ILE A 151 -16.17 13.92 -1.54
CA ILE A 151 -15.06 14.68 -2.15
C ILE A 151 -14.77 14.30 -3.60
N LYS A 152 -15.27 13.16 -4.08
CA LYS A 152 -14.88 12.59 -5.38
C LYS A 152 -15.16 13.54 -6.55
N ASP A 153 -16.28 14.25 -6.52
CA ASP A 153 -16.65 15.20 -7.58
C ASP A 153 -15.78 16.46 -7.57
N ILE A 154 -15.20 16.79 -6.40
CA ILE A 154 -14.26 17.92 -6.25
C ILE A 154 -12.89 17.55 -6.83
N PHE A 155 -12.52 16.28 -6.72
CA PHE A 155 -11.20 15.76 -7.14
C PHE A 155 -11.34 14.64 -8.19
N PRO A 156 -11.93 14.90 -9.37
CA PRO A 156 -12.31 13.84 -10.33
C PRO A 156 -11.11 13.10 -10.94
N LYS A 157 -9.93 13.72 -10.92
CA LYS A 157 -8.70 13.15 -11.49
C LYS A 157 -7.86 12.38 -10.47
N LEU A 158 -8.17 12.51 -9.19
CA LEU A 158 -7.39 11.83 -8.15
C LEU A 158 -7.85 10.39 -7.94
N LEU A 159 -6.87 9.54 -7.69
CA LEU A 159 -7.04 8.14 -7.32
C LEU A 159 -6.92 8.02 -5.81
N PHE A 160 -7.97 7.51 -5.16
CA PHE A 160 -8.04 7.38 -3.70
C PHE A 160 -7.90 5.93 -3.26
N MET A 161 -7.06 5.71 -2.25
CA MET A 161 -6.84 4.42 -1.61
C MET A 161 -6.96 4.57 -0.09
N PRO A 162 -8.09 4.21 0.53
CA PRO A 162 -8.22 4.19 1.98
C PRO A 162 -7.29 3.14 2.59
N THR A 163 -6.69 3.48 3.73
CA THR A 163 -5.87 2.55 4.52
C THR A 163 -6.20 2.72 6.00
N GLY A 164 -6.34 1.58 6.70
CA GLY A 164 -6.77 1.53 8.10
C GLY A 164 -8.27 1.26 8.21
N GLY A 165 -8.61 0.17 8.92
CA GLY A 165 -9.99 -0.24 9.14
C GLY A 165 -10.72 -0.85 7.93
N VAL A 166 -10.05 -1.01 6.80
CA VAL A 166 -10.63 -1.78 5.68
C VAL A 166 -10.68 -3.25 6.07
N ASP A 167 -11.86 -3.85 5.98
CA ASP A 167 -12.11 -5.25 6.36
C ASP A 167 -12.09 -6.17 5.12
N THR A 168 -11.94 -7.47 5.36
CA THR A 168 -11.91 -8.49 4.30
C THR A 168 -13.30 -8.92 3.83
N THR A 169 -14.37 -8.44 4.47
CA THR A 169 -15.74 -8.78 4.10
C THR A 169 -16.14 -8.12 2.76
N LYS A 170 -16.94 -8.84 1.99
CA LYS A 170 -17.41 -8.34 0.69
C LYS A 170 -18.17 -7.02 0.82
N GLU A 171 -18.99 -6.90 1.85
CA GLU A 171 -19.81 -5.73 2.13
C GLU A 171 -18.94 -4.48 2.37
N ASN A 172 -17.88 -4.63 3.15
CA ASN A 172 -16.97 -3.52 3.42
C ASN A 172 -16.18 -3.10 2.18
N ILE A 173 -15.64 -4.08 1.44
CA ILE A 173 -14.91 -3.82 0.20
C ILE A 173 -15.82 -3.16 -0.83
N ASP A 174 -17.03 -3.68 -1.03
CA ASP A 174 -18.03 -3.14 -1.98
C ASP A 174 -18.41 -1.69 -1.63
N ALA A 175 -18.60 -1.38 -0.34
CA ALA A 175 -18.90 -0.02 0.10
C ALA A 175 -17.78 0.97 -0.28
N TRP A 176 -16.52 0.60 -0.14
CA TRP A 176 -15.38 1.43 -0.54
C TRP A 176 -15.33 1.64 -2.06
N PHE A 177 -15.46 0.56 -2.85
CA PHE A 177 -15.43 0.69 -4.31
C PHE A 177 -16.63 1.48 -4.86
N LYS A 178 -17.82 1.30 -4.30
CA LYS A 178 -19.00 2.13 -4.65
C LYS A 178 -18.81 3.60 -4.32
N ALA A 179 -18.06 3.93 -3.29
CA ALA A 179 -17.69 5.31 -2.97
C ALA A 179 -16.71 5.93 -3.98
N GLY A 180 -16.11 5.13 -4.87
CA GLY A 180 -15.24 5.60 -5.95
C GLY A 180 -13.74 5.51 -5.66
N VAL A 181 -13.31 4.63 -4.73
CA VAL A 181 -11.88 4.35 -4.55
C VAL A 181 -11.33 3.49 -5.68
N CYS A 182 -10.04 3.63 -5.96
CA CYS A 182 -9.36 2.86 -7.00
C CYS A 182 -8.75 1.54 -6.49
N ALA A 183 -8.41 1.51 -5.20
CA ALA A 183 -7.84 0.38 -4.50
C ALA A 183 -8.07 0.54 -2.99
N VAL A 184 -7.81 -0.50 -2.21
CA VAL A 184 -7.84 -0.46 -0.74
C VAL A 184 -6.48 -0.88 -0.17
N GLY A 185 -5.99 -0.16 0.84
CA GLY A 185 -4.82 -0.55 1.63
C GLY A 185 -5.24 -1.43 2.80
N MET A 186 -4.78 -2.68 2.85
CA MET A 186 -5.26 -3.65 3.83
C MET A 186 -4.12 -4.26 4.63
N GLY A 187 -4.08 -3.98 5.93
CA GLY A 187 -3.06 -4.45 6.85
C GLY A 187 -3.54 -5.59 7.74
N SER A 188 -3.72 -5.30 9.04
CA SER A 188 -3.97 -6.30 10.09
C SER A 188 -5.23 -7.15 9.92
N LYS A 189 -6.17 -6.75 9.11
CA LYS A 189 -7.36 -7.56 8.76
C LYS A 189 -7.02 -8.67 7.77
N LEU A 190 -6.04 -8.45 6.90
CA LEU A 190 -5.55 -9.43 5.94
C LEU A 190 -4.38 -10.23 6.51
N ILE A 191 -3.38 -9.53 7.04
CA ILE A 191 -2.16 -10.10 7.59
C ILE A 191 -2.16 -9.85 9.10
N SER A 192 -2.90 -10.69 9.83
CA SER A 192 -3.09 -10.48 11.26
C SER A 192 -1.86 -10.85 12.08
N LYS A 193 -1.69 -10.16 13.21
CA LYS A 193 -0.64 -10.48 14.18
C LYS A 193 -0.71 -11.96 14.61
N LYS A 194 -1.92 -12.47 14.86
CA LYS A 194 -2.16 -13.85 15.25
C LYS A 194 -1.63 -14.86 14.21
N LEU A 195 -1.93 -14.66 12.93
CA LEU A 195 -1.46 -15.54 11.86
C LEU A 195 0.05 -15.52 11.72
N MET A 196 0.68 -14.33 11.85
CA MET A 196 2.13 -14.21 11.85
C MET A 196 2.79 -14.91 13.05
N GLU A 197 2.24 -14.75 14.26
CA GLU A 197 2.73 -15.43 15.47
C GLU A 197 2.58 -16.95 15.39
N GLN A 198 1.50 -17.43 14.79
CA GLN A 198 1.26 -18.85 14.53
C GLN A 198 2.03 -19.40 13.32
N LYS A 199 2.70 -18.52 12.56
CA LYS A 199 3.38 -18.84 11.29
C LYS A 199 2.46 -19.54 10.29
N ASP A 200 1.17 -19.21 10.32
CA ASP A 200 0.16 -19.77 9.41
C ASP A 200 0.14 -18.99 8.09
N TYR A 201 1.19 -19.17 7.32
CA TYR A 201 1.36 -18.51 6.02
C TYR A 201 0.35 -19.03 4.97
N SER A 202 -0.12 -20.27 5.14
CA SER A 202 -1.15 -20.87 4.29
C SER A 202 -2.49 -20.15 4.45
N ALA A 203 -2.87 -19.81 5.68
CA ALA A 203 -4.07 -19.02 5.94
C ALA A 203 -3.95 -17.60 5.39
N ILE A 204 -2.75 -16.96 5.49
CA ILE A 204 -2.51 -15.65 4.90
C ILE A 204 -2.66 -15.69 3.37
N GLU A 205 -2.06 -16.70 2.71
CA GLU A 205 -2.16 -16.91 1.26
C GLU A 205 -3.62 -17.10 0.83
N LYS A 206 -4.34 -18.00 1.50
CA LYS A 206 -5.75 -18.31 1.21
C LYS A 206 -6.63 -17.06 1.35
N LEU A 207 -6.54 -16.37 2.49
CA LEU A 207 -7.33 -15.15 2.73
C LEU A 207 -7.00 -14.05 1.72
N THR A 208 -5.73 -13.88 1.36
CA THR A 208 -5.31 -12.90 0.36
C THR A 208 -5.92 -13.21 -1.00
N LYS A 209 -5.95 -14.48 -1.40
CA LYS A 209 -6.58 -14.90 -2.66
C LYS A 209 -8.08 -14.67 -2.64
N GLU A 210 -8.77 -15.01 -1.56
CA GLU A 210 -10.21 -14.79 -1.41
C GLU A 210 -10.56 -13.29 -1.51
N VAL A 211 -9.75 -12.41 -0.90
CA VAL A 211 -9.94 -10.96 -1.00
C VAL A 211 -9.69 -10.46 -2.42
N LEU A 212 -8.64 -10.95 -3.10
CA LEU A 212 -8.40 -10.61 -4.51
C LEU A 212 -9.57 -11.01 -5.40
N ASP A 213 -10.08 -12.24 -5.26
CA ASP A 213 -11.21 -12.74 -6.04
C ASP A 213 -12.47 -11.90 -5.78
N THR A 214 -12.71 -11.52 -4.52
CA THR A 214 -13.80 -10.61 -4.13
C THR A 214 -13.67 -9.26 -4.82
N ILE A 215 -12.51 -8.62 -4.76
CA ILE A 215 -12.25 -7.32 -5.41
C ILE A 215 -12.46 -7.42 -6.92
N GLN A 216 -11.95 -8.48 -7.57
CA GLN A 216 -12.13 -8.66 -9.01
C GLN A 216 -13.61 -8.85 -9.39
N SER A 217 -14.40 -9.47 -8.52
CA SER A 217 -15.85 -9.63 -8.74
C SER A 217 -16.61 -8.31 -8.65
N ILE A 218 -16.15 -7.37 -7.82
CA ILE A 218 -16.76 -6.04 -7.62
C ILE A 218 -16.38 -5.06 -8.75
N LYS A 219 -15.17 -5.18 -9.28
CA LYS A 219 -14.65 -4.29 -10.32
C LYS A 219 -15.14 -4.60 -11.74
N LYS A 220 -15.81 -5.73 -11.93
CA LYS A 220 -16.46 -6.10 -13.20
C LYS A 220 -17.76 -5.33 -13.40
#